data_d96f462a7a985338a005e2bb30a65528
#
_entry.id   d96f462a7a985338a005e2bb30a65528
#
_cell.length_a   1.000
_cell.length_b   1.000
_cell.length_c   1.000
_cell.angle_alpha   90.00
_cell.angle_beta   90.00
_cell.angle_gamma   90.00
#
_symmetry.space_group_name_H-M   'P 1'
#
loop_
_entity.id
_entity.type
_entity.pdbx_description
1 polymer ?
#
loop_
_entity_poly.entity_id
_entity_poly.type
_entity_poly.pdbx_seq_one_letter_code
_entity_poly.pdbx_strand_id
1 'polypeptide(L)'
;MRTLWGEEIIATKVCAKCKKELPLCSFAKANGNYPRSECRMCGTKQAKIREELKKQHQKPGEDYTCPVCNRGYTDIEYLGNRKGGWCLDHDHKTGHFRGWLCHDCNKALGFFKDDAILLKSAIDYIEKNA
;
A
#
# COMPACT_ATOMS: atom_id res chain seq x y z
N MET A 1 10.74 -25.42 15.68
CA MET A 1 11.03 -26.82 15.36
C MET A 1 12.53 -27.03 15.51
N ARG A 2 12.95 -28.05 16.27
CA ARG A 2 14.38 -28.36 16.42
C ARG A 2 14.79 -29.45 15.44
N THR A 3 15.99 -29.31 14.88
CA THR A 3 16.59 -30.38 14.10
C THR A 3 17.00 -31.54 15.01
N LEU A 4 17.29 -32.73 14.45
CA LEU A 4 17.83 -33.88 15.17
C LEU A 4 19.14 -33.55 15.91
N TRP A 5 19.82 -32.48 15.57
CA TRP A 5 21.09 -32.02 16.15
C TRP A 5 20.91 -30.86 17.16
N GLY A 6 19.69 -30.52 17.52
CA GLY A 6 19.41 -29.49 18.52
C GLY A 6 19.48 -28.03 18.02
N GLU A 7 19.68 -27.81 16.72
CA GLU A 7 19.65 -26.50 16.14
C GLU A 7 18.20 -26.02 15.95
N GLU A 8 17.90 -24.78 16.35
CA GLU A 8 16.61 -24.16 16.11
C GLU A 8 16.46 -23.76 14.64
N ILE A 9 15.46 -24.30 13.96
CA ILE A 9 15.08 -23.82 12.63
C ILE A 9 14.25 -22.56 12.81
N ILE A 10 14.84 -21.42 12.46
CA ILE A 10 14.12 -20.13 12.46
C ILE A 10 13.37 -20.03 11.13
N ALA A 11 12.04 -19.91 11.20
CA ALA A 11 11.23 -19.64 10.03
C ALA A 11 11.56 -18.25 9.46
N THR A 12 11.76 -18.18 8.14
CA THR A 12 12.12 -16.96 7.43
C THR A 12 11.12 -16.65 6.35
N LYS A 13 11.16 -15.40 5.85
CA LYS A 13 10.34 -14.90 4.75
C LYS A 13 11.16 -13.88 3.96
N VAL A 14 10.95 -13.85 2.64
CA VAL A 14 11.56 -12.84 1.78
C VAL A 14 10.69 -11.57 1.77
N CYS A 15 11.28 -10.44 2.10
CA CYS A 15 10.62 -9.13 2.01
C CYS A 15 10.35 -8.77 0.55
N ALA A 16 9.10 -8.44 0.23
CA ALA A 16 8.70 -8.05 -1.13
C ALA A 16 9.36 -6.74 -1.60
N LYS A 17 9.80 -5.89 -0.69
CA LYS A 17 10.43 -4.60 -0.99
C LYS A 17 11.94 -4.70 -1.11
N CYS A 18 12.64 -5.10 -0.06
CA CYS A 18 14.11 -5.16 -0.08
C CYS A 18 14.69 -6.49 -0.58
N LYS A 19 13.84 -7.49 -0.80
CA LYS A 19 14.20 -8.82 -1.31
C LYS A 19 15.14 -9.62 -0.39
N LYS A 20 15.32 -9.19 0.85
CA LYS A 20 16.12 -9.91 1.84
C LYS A 20 15.30 -11.03 2.49
N GLU A 21 15.93 -12.17 2.70
CA GLU A 21 15.37 -13.23 3.53
C GLU A 21 15.63 -12.90 5.00
N LEU A 22 14.55 -12.76 5.77
CA LEU A 22 14.60 -12.29 7.16
C LEU A 22 13.76 -13.21 8.06
N PRO A 23 14.10 -13.31 9.36
CA PRO A 23 13.26 -14.02 10.32
C PRO A 23 11.83 -13.45 10.34
N LEU A 24 10.84 -14.28 10.63
CA LEU A 24 9.42 -13.83 10.68
C LEU A 24 9.18 -12.70 11.67
N CYS A 25 9.97 -12.60 12.75
CA CYS A 25 9.90 -11.49 13.71
C CYS A 25 10.27 -10.13 13.11
N SER A 26 10.94 -10.11 11.95
CA SER A 26 11.26 -8.88 11.20
C SER A 26 10.06 -8.31 10.42
N PHE A 27 8.92 -8.99 10.45
CA PHE A 27 7.70 -8.59 9.76
C PHE A 27 6.60 -8.27 10.77
N ALA A 28 5.91 -7.13 10.57
CA ALA A 28 4.71 -6.83 11.33
C ALA A 28 3.58 -7.79 10.93
N LYS A 29 2.68 -8.07 11.85
CA LYS A 29 1.49 -8.88 11.56
C LYS A 29 0.41 -8.02 10.93
N ALA A 30 -0.18 -8.52 9.85
CA ALA A 30 -1.40 -7.98 9.29
C ALA A 30 -2.62 -8.49 10.09
N ASN A 31 -3.81 -8.21 9.62
CA ASN A 31 -5.05 -8.72 10.21
C ASN A 31 -4.95 -10.24 10.46
N GLY A 32 -5.14 -10.64 11.70
CA GLY A 32 -4.86 -12.00 12.15
C GLY A 32 -3.38 -12.19 12.50
N ASN A 33 -2.85 -13.37 12.24
CA ASN A 33 -1.49 -13.74 12.64
C ASN A 33 -0.49 -13.85 11.47
N TYR A 34 -0.87 -13.35 10.28
CA TYR A 34 -0.02 -13.48 9.10
C TYR A 34 0.99 -12.33 9.01
N PRO A 35 2.27 -12.60 8.73
CA PRO A 35 3.25 -11.55 8.53
C PRO A 35 2.96 -10.77 7.24
N ARG A 36 3.19 -9.45 7.29
CA ARG A 36 3.07 -8.58 6.11
C ARG A 36 4.07 -8.98 5.03
N SER A 37 3.80 -8.54 3.79
CA SER A 37 4.69 -8.81 2.66
C SER A 37 6.03 -8.04 2.73
N GLU A 38 6.04 -6.89 3.43
CA GLU A 38 7.23 -6.08 3.65
C GLU A 38 7.75 -6.20 5.09
N CYS A 39 9.06 -6.11 5.26
CA CYS A 39 9.67 -6.13 6.59
C CYS A 39 9.43 -4.80 7.34
N ARG A 40 9.65 -4.80 8.67
CA ARG A 40 9.46 -3.62 9.52
C ARG A 40 10.30 -2.43 9.09
N MET A 41 11.54 -2.66 8.68
CA MET A 41 12.44 -1.59 8.21
C MET A 41 11.90 -0.91 6.96
N CYS A 42 11.43 -1.69 5.99
CA CYS A 42 10.81 -1.14 4.77
C CYS A 42 9.53 -0.38 5.10
N GLY A 43 8.69 -0.93 5.99
CA GLY A 43 7.47 -0.26 6.45
C GLY A 43 7.76 1.08 7.15
N THR A 44 8.75 1.13 8.02
CA THR A 44 9.18 2.35 8.70
C THR A 44 9.70 3.39 7.71
N LYS A 45 10.51 2.97 6.73
CA LYS A 45 11.01 3.85 5.68
C LYS A 45 9.88 4.48 4.88
N GLN A 46 8.88 3.69 4.48
CA GLN A 46 7.72 4.19 3.75
C GLN A 46 6.86 5.14 4.62
N ALA A 47 6.72 4.83 5.90
CA ALA A 47 6.02 5.72 6.83
C ALA A 47 6.69 7.09 6.96
N LYS A 48 8.01 7.12 7.05
CA LYS A 48 8.78 8.38 7.10
C LYS A 48 8.61 9.20 5.82
N ILE A 49 8.66 8.56 4.66
CA ILE A 49 8.40 9.22 3.37
C ILE A 49 7.02 9.86 3.35
N ARG A 50 5.98 9.11 3.75
CA ARG A 50 4.61 9.64 3.82
C ARG A 50 4.48 10.84 4.76
N GLU A 51 5.08 10.77 5.94
CA GLU A 51 5.03 11.87 6.91
C GLU A 51 5.72 13.13 6.38
N GLU A 52 6.86 12.99 5.72
CA GLU A 52 7.56 14.11 5.10
C GLU A 52 6.74 14.73 3.96
N LEU A 53 6.16 13.90 3.10
CA LEU A 53 5.31 14.37 2.01
C LEU A 53 4.04 15.07 2.52
N LYS A 54 3.46 14.63 3.62
CA LYS A 54 2.32 15.30 4.26
C LYS A 54 2.65 16.71 4.75
N LYS A 55 3.89 16.93 5.17
CA LYS A 55 4.35 18.27 5.55
C LYS A 55 4.50 19.20 4.35
N GLN A 56 4.91 18.65 3.21
CA GLN A 56 5.15 19.41 1.98
C GLN A 56 3.87 19.64 1.17
N HIS A 57 2.89 18.76 1.27
CA HIS A 57 1.66 18.78 0.47
C HIS A 57 0.42 18.83 1.37
N GLN A 58 -0.28 19.93 1.31
CA GLN A 58 -1.49 20.15 2.11
C GLN A 58 -2.60 19.20 1.67
N LYS A 59 -3.33 18.65 2.66
CA LYS A 59 -4.51 17.85 2.40
C LYS A 59 -5.57 18.65 1.65
N PRO A 60 -6.22 18.07 0.63
CA PRO A 60 -7.25 18.78 -0.14
C PRO A 60 -8.47 19.16 0.69
N GLY A 61 -9.12 20.25 0.28
CA GLY A 61 -10.39 20.68 0.82
C GLY A 61 -11.60 19.96 0.19
N GLU A 62 -12.79 20.47 0.48
CA GLU A 62 -14.05 19.84 0.07
C GLU A 62 -14.31 19.84 -1.44
N ASP A 63 -13.67 20.74 -2.18
CA ASP A 63 -13.84 20.88 -3.63
C ASP A 63 -13.03 19.87 -4.45
N TYR A 64 -12.18 19.10 -3.78
CA TYR A 64 -11.29 18.15 -4.45
C TYR A 64 -12.04 16.88 -4.84
N THR A 65 -11.68 16.33 -5.99
CA THR A 65 -12.17 15.02 -6.45
C THR A 65 -11.00 14.06 -6.67
N CYS A 66 -11.26 12.76 -6.44
CA CYS A 66 -10.27 11.73 -6.67
C CYS A 66 -9.89 11.70 -8.16
N PRO A 67 -8.59 11.81 -8.52
CA PRO A 67 -8.18 11.83 -9.92
C PRO A 67 -8.37 10.49 -10.64
N VAL A 68 -8.66 9.41 -9.93
CA VAL A 68 -8.90 8.08 -10.54
C VAL A 68 -10.39 7.83 -10.75
N CYS A 69 -11.21 7.95 -9.72
CA CYS A 69 -12.64 7.62 -9.78
C CYS A 69 -13.57 8.84 -9.86
N ASN A 70 -13.03 10.04 -9.73
CA ASN A 70 -13.75 11.30 -9.79
C ASN A 70 -14.79 11.54 -8.67
N ARG A 71 -14.78 10.71 -7.62
CA ARG A 71 -15.65 10.90 -6.45
C ARG A 71 -15.18 12.09 -5.62
N GLY A 72 -16.14 12.87 -5.11
CA GLY A 72 -15.87 14.01 -4.27
C GLY A 72 -15.87 13.69 -2.78
N TYR A 73 -15.70 14.73 -1.96
CA TYR A 73 -15.62 14.63 -0.50
C TYR A 73 -16.83 13.94 0.15
N THR A 74 -18.05 14.29 -0.28
CA THR A 74 -19.28 13.71 0.27
C THR A 74 -19.41 12.22 -0.04
N ASP A 75 -19.01 11.79 -1.23
CA ASP A 75 -19.03 10.38 -1.61
C ASP A 75 -18.09 9.53 -0.77
N ILE A 76 -16.93 10.11 -0.46
CA ILE A 76 -15.88 9.44 0.32
C ILE A 76 -16.28 9.34 1.78
N GLU A 77 -16.87 10.38 2.34
CA GLU A 77 -17.39 10.39 3.72
C GLU A 77 -18.48 9.34 3.91
N TYR A 78 -19.40 9.27 2.95
CA TYR A 78 -20.49 8.28 2.96
C TYR A 78 -20.00 6.84 2.90
N LEU A 79 -18.91 6.57 2.16
CA LEU A 79 -18.32 5.24 2.06
C LEU A 79 -17.51 4.83 3.30
N GLY A 80 -17.61 5.59 4.38
CA GLY A 80 -17.03 5.21 5.67
C GLY A 80 -15.51 5.33 5.75
N ASN A 81 -14.93 6.23 4.98
CA ASN A 81 -13.51 6.49 5.05
C ASN A 81 -13.16 7.21 6.35
N ARG A 82 -12.77 6.44 7.35
CA ARG A 82 -12.67 6.81 8.76
C ARG A 82 -11.66 7.89 9.11
N LYS A 83 -10.85 8.37 8.19
CA LYS A 83 -9.74 9.29 8.48
C LYS A 83 -9.72 10.56 7.63
N GLY A 84 -10.89 11.08 7.30
CA GLY A 84 -11.01 12.35 6.60
C GLY A 84 -10.66 12.29 5.12
N GLY A 85 -10.99 11.22 4.50
CA GLY A 85 -11.29 11.10 3.08
C GLY A 85 -10.11 10.83 2.16
N TRP A 86 -9.02 11.50 2.28
CA TRP A 86 -7.96 11.45 1.27
C TRP A 86 -6.72 10.72 1.76
N CYS A 87 -6.20 9.81 0.92
CA CYS A 87 -4.95 9.09 1.15
C CYS A 87 -3.84 9.73 0.33
N LEU A 88 -2.74 10.06 0.97
CA LEU A 88 -1.54 10.51 0.27
C LEU A 88 -0.98 9.35 -0.56
N ASP A 89 -0.81 9.59 -1.84
CA ASP A 89 -0.23 8.65 -2.78
C ASP A 89 1.15 9.12 -3.25
N HIS A 90 2.10 8.19 -3.33
CA HIS A 90 3.45 8.45 -3.77
C HIS A 90 4.02 7.26 -4.53
N ASP A 91 5.00 7.52 -5.39
CA ASP A 91 5.72 6.47 -6.07
C ASP A 91 6.62 5.73 -5.07
N HIS A 92 6.42 4.44 -4.90
CA HIS A 92 7.13 3.62 -3.92
C HIS A 92 8.61 3.38 -4.29
N LYS A 93 8.97 3.60 -5.55
CA LYS A 93 10.36 3.45 -6.02
C LYS A 93 11.16 4.74 -5.86
N THR A 94 10.58 5.86 -6.23
CA THR A 94 11.24 7.17 -6.23
C THR A 94 10.95 7.99 -4.98
N GLY A 95 9.85 7.73 -4.28
CA GLY A 95 9.37 8.52 -3.16
C GLY A 95 8.66 9.80 -3.57
N HIS A 96 8.44 10.05 -4.85
CA HIS A 96 7.78 11.25 -5.34
C HIS A 96 6.28 11.24 -5.05
N PHE A 97 5.78 12.40 -4.61
CA PHE A 97 4.36 12.63 -4.44
C PHE A 97 3.64 12.54 -5.78
N ARG A 98 2.54 11.77 -5.83
CA ARG A 98 1.68 11.66 -7.02
C ARG A 98 0.36 12.39 -6.88
N GLY A 99 -0.20 12.43 -5.69
CA GLY A 99 -1.47 13.08 -5.44
C GLY A 99 -2.19 12.57 -4.20
N TRP A 100 -3.44 12.96 -4.05
CA TRP A 100 -4.33 12.46 -3.02
C TRP A 100 -5.43 11.63 -3.68
N LEU A 101 -5.64 10.42 -3.18
CA LEU A 101 -6.63 9.48 -3.70
C LEU A 101 -7.67 9.15 -2.65
N CYS A 102 -8.86 8.73 -3.07
CA CYS A 102 -9.78 8.10 -2.15
C CYS A 102 -9.22 6.74 -1.68
N HIS A 103 -9.71 6.26 -0.57
CA HIS A 103 -9.23 5.01 0.04
C HIS A 103 -9.35 3.82 -0.91
N ASP A 104 -10.47 3.69 -1.60
CA ASP A 104 -10.71 2.59 -2.53
C ASP A 104 -9.73 2.58 -3.70
N CYS A 105 -9.50 3.73 -4.33
CA CYS A 105 -8.56 3.83 -5.43
C CYS A 105 -7.12 3.59 -4.98
N ASN A 106 -6.76 4.10 -3.80
CA ASN A 106 -5.43 3.85 -3.23
C ASN A 106 -5.20 2.35 -2.97
N LYS A 107 -6.19 1.65 -2.43
CA LYS A 107 -6.13 0.19 -2.24
C LYS A 107 -6.10 -0.56 -3.58
N ALA A 108 -6.94 -0.18 -4.53
CA ALA A 108 -7.01 -0.82 -5.83
C ALA A 108 -5.67 -0.75 -6.57
N LEU A 109 -5.03 0.41 -6.59
CA LEU A 109 -3.69 0.54 -7.18
C LEU A 109 -2.66 -0.33 -6.47
N GLY A 110 -2.73 -0.43 -5.16
CA GLY A 110 -1.86 -1.32 -4.38
C GLY A 110 -2.07 -2.79 -4.72
N PHE A 111 -3.29 -3.24 -4.93
CA PHE A 111 -3.59 -4.62 -5.34
C PHE A 111 -3.02 -4.93 -6.73
N PHE A 112 -2.98 -3.96 -7.63
CA PHE A 112 -2.30 -4.08 -8.93
C PHE A 112 -0.82 -3.73 -8.86
N LYS A 113 -0.26 -3.61 -7.65
CA LYS A 113 1.18 -3.34 -7.41
C LYS A 113 1.68 -2.06 -8.08
N ASP A 114 0.81 -1.07 -8.28
CA ASP A 114 1.08 0.17 -9.02
C ASP A 114 1.62 -0.09 -10.45
N ASP A 115 1.29 -1.24 -11.02
CA ASP A 115 1.79 -1.66 -12.33
C ASP A 115 0.81 -1.26 -13.43
N ALA A 116 1.21 -0.30 -14.25
CA ALA A 116 0.39 0.18 -15.37
C ALA A 116 0.10 -0.91 -16.41
N ILE A 117 0.99 -1.88 -16.59
CA ILE A 117 0.80 -3.00 -17.51
C ILE A 117 -0.31 -3.91 -17.01
N LEU A 118 -0.32 -4.24 -15.72
CA LEU A 118 -1.38 -5.03 -15.11
C LEU A 118 -2.74 -4.31 -15.18
N LEU A 119 -2.75 -2.99 -14.95
CA LEU A 119 -3.97 -2.19 -15.05
C LEU A 119 -4.53 -2.17 -16.48
N LYS A 120 -3.66 -2.05 -17.48
CA LYS A 120 -4.07 -2.17 -18.90
C LYS A 120 -4.65 -3.54 -19.22
N SER A 121 -4.05 -4.60 -18.69
CA SER A 121 -4.58 -5.96 -18.84
C SER A 121 -5.97 -6.10 -18.20
N ALA A 122 -6.20 -5.45 -17.07
CA ALA A 122 -7.52 -5.42 -16.43
C ALA A 122 -8.55 -4.69 -17.29
N ILE A 123 -8.19 -3.58 -17.90
CA ILE A 123 -9.04 -2.85 -18.85
C ILE A 123 -9.42 -3.76 -20.03
N ASP A 124 -8.44 -4.38 -20.66
CA ASP A 124 -8.67 -5.28 -21.79
C ASP A 124 -9.60 -6.44 -21.41
N TYR A 125 -9.41 -7.01 -20.24
CA TYR A 125 -10.27 -8.08 -19.72
C TYR A 125 -11.75 -7.63 -19.59
N ILE A 126 -11.98 -6.45 -19.02
CA ILE A 126 -13.31 -5.88 -18.84
C ILE A 126 -13.97 -5.62 -20.21
N GLU A 127 -13.24 -5.00 -21.13
CA GLU A 127 -13.74 -4.64 -22.46
C GLU A 127 -14.09 -5.87 -23.31
N LYS A 128 -13.27 -6.93 -23.26
CA LYS A 128 -13.52 -8.17 -24.00
C LYS A 128 -14.72 -8.94 -23.48
N ASN A 129 -15.07 -8.80 -22.22
CA ASN A 129 -16.13 -9.57 -21.57
C ASN A 129 -17.36 -8.72 -21.23
N ALA A 130 -17.41 -7.53 -21.78
CA ALA A 130 -18.56 -6.64 -21.64
C ALA A 130 -19.77 -7.10 -22.43
#